data_757bdc98e26a3d369134d72e41926d14
#
_entry.id   757bdc98e26a3d369134d72e41926d14
#
_cell.length_a   1.000
_cell.length_b   1.000
_cell.length_c   1.000
_cell.angle_alpha   90.00
_cell.angle_beta   90.00
_cell.angle_gamma   90.00
#
_symmetry.space_group_name_H-M   'P 1'
#
loop_
_entity.id
_entity.type
_entity.pdbx_description
1 polymer ?
#
loop_
_entity_poly.entity_id
_entity_poly.type
_entity_poly.pdbx_seq_one_letter_code
_entity_poly.pdbx_strand_id
1 'polypeptide(L)'
;MLGKRSPQGKLFTVENRLRKKVGEESFYVFLSDHRHELFRDEDFSMLYCLNNGRESVPPSLLATALILQTFDRVADQEAADRAQFDQRWQVALGLSDEEVPFVKSTLCLFRNQLILHKEAKLIFHKGIEYLRKQGFVKRYKIRLALDTTPIFGKGAVEDTFNMLAEGLRQVLHVLAGLALQEPEEFARLHDFGRYAQPSFKGAWSINWDNEKERQTVLDSLVADCGRILSIARSTLKDYPAESQQANQILEASELLSKLLAQDVRRTDSGKAEIIDGVAKDRIVSVHDPEMRHGHKNATQRFDGYKASLSV
;
A
#
# COMPACT_ATOMS: atom_id res chain seq x y z
N MET A 1 16.62 -7.71 -24.40
CA MET A 1 17.60 -8.76 -24.08
C MET A 1 18.32 -8.44 -22.77
N LEU A 2 18.83 -9.44 -22.08
CA LEU A 2 19.64 -9.26 -20.88
C LEU A 2 20.94 -8.55 -21.24
N GLY A 3 21.14 -7.33 -20.75
CA GLY A 3 22.41 -6.61 -20.88
C GLY A 3 23.44 -7.19 -19.90
N LYS A 4 24.68 -7.28 -20.33
CA LYS A 4 25.78 -7.84 -19.54
C LYS A 4 26.86 -6.82 -19.30
N ARG A 5 27.36 -6.78 -18.07
CA ARG A 5 28.58 -6.05 -17.74
C ARG A 5 29.79 -6.71 -18.40
N SER A 6 30.66 -5.90 -18.99
CA SER A 6 31.95 -6.38 -19.42
C SER A 6 32.79 -6.78 -18.19
N PRO A 7 33.35 -7.99 -18.14
CA PRO A 7 34.26 -8.39 -17.06
C PRO A 7 35.60 -7.64 -17.15
N GLN A 8 35.91 -7.04 -18.26
CA GLN A 8 37.13 -6.28 -18.48
C GLN A 8 36.94 -4.85 -18.00
N GLY A 9 37.65 -4.46 -16.93
CA GLY A 9 37.64 -3.09 -16.43
C GLY A 9 38.09 -2.11 -17.50
N LYS A 10 37.38 -0.98 -17.63
CA LYS A 10 37.83 0.11 -18.52
C LYS A 10 39.10 0.76 -17.93
N LEU A 11 40.11 1.02 -18.75
CA LEU A 11 41.39 1.60 -18.33
C LEU A 11 41.24 3.00 -17.66
N PHE A 12 40.21 3.74 -18.01
CA PHE A 12 39.93 5.11 -17.54
C PHE A 12 38.62 5.18 -16.75
N THR A 13 38.49 4.33 -15.72
CA THR A 13 37.35 4.48 -14.79
C THR A 13 37.61 5.56 -13.75
N VAL A 14 36.56 6.24 -13.31
CA VAL A 14 36.57 7.15 -12.17
C VAL A 14 37.10 6.44 -10.93
N GLU A 15 36.82 5.14 -10.80
CA GLU A 15 37.25 4.26 -9.73
C GLU A 15 38.76 4.34 -9.47
N ASN A 16 39.57 4.12 -10.49
CA ASN A 16 41.04 4.09 -10.33
C ASN A 16 41.62 5.47 -9.96
N ARG A 17 40.97 6.55 -10.41
CA ARG A 17 41.45 7.92 -10.18
C ARG A 17 41.00 8.48 -8.83
N LEU A 18 39.81 8.16 -8.40
CA LEU A 18 39.15 8.79 -7.27
C LEU A 18 38.97 7.94 -6.02
N ARG A 19 39.34 6.65 -6.08
CA ARG A 19 39.22 5.72 -4.96
C ARG A 19 39.79 6.29 -3.64
N LYS A 20 41.00 6.85 -3.66
CA LYS A 20 41.60 7.48 -2.49
C LYS A 20 40.81 8.70 -1.98
N LYS A 21 40.22 9.48 -2.91
CA LYS A 21 39.43 10.65 -2.58
C LYS A 21 38.09 10.30 -1.95
N VAL A 22 37.48 9.20 -2.42
CA VAL A 22 36.20 8.70 -1.86
C VAL A 22 36.41 8.09 -0.48
N GLY A 23 37.62 7.59 -0.18
CA GLY A 23 37.98 6.95 1.08
C GLY A 23 37.96 5.44 0.97
N GLU A 24 39.12 4.81 1.20
CA GLU A 24 39.33 3.35 1.00
C GLU A 24 38.43 2.47 1.89
N GLU A 25 38.04 2.95 3.06
CA GLU A 25 37.13 2.26 3.99
C GLU A 25 35.66 2.63 3.81
N SER A 26 35.32 3.43 2.78
CA SER A 26 33.95 3.86 2.56
C SER A 26 33.07 2.74 2.00
N PHE A 27 31.76 2.80 2.28
CA PHE A 27 30.79 1.86 1.72
C PHE A 27 30.78 1.84 0.19
N TYR A 28 31.07 2.97 -0.45
CA TYR A 28 31.14 3.05 -1.91
C TYR A 28 32.32 2.26 -2.48
N VAL A 29 33.48 2.31 -1.82
CA VAL A 29 34.66 1.53 -2.21
C VAL A 29 34.45 0.06 -1.90
N PHE A 30 33.83 -0.28 -0.77
CA PHE A 30 33.40 -1.64 -0.48
C PHE A 30 32.51 -2.22 -1.60
N LEU A 31 31.50 -1.48 -2.03
CA LEU A 31 30.65 -1.92 -3.16
C LEU A 31 31.46 -2.04 -4.47
N SER A 32 32.39 -1.12 -4.73
CA SER A 32 33.27 -1.18 -5.89
C SER A 32 34.04 -2.49 -5.94
N ASP A 33 34.60 -2.92 -4.82
CA ASP A 33 35.42 -4.14 -4.72
C ASP A 33 34.59 -5.41 -4.89
N HIS A 34 33.35 -5.39 -4.42
CA HIS A 34 32.54 -6.58 -4.28
C HIS A 34 31.35 -6.68 -5.26
N ARG A 35 31.07 -5.65 -6.07
CA ARG A 35 29.89 -5.60 -6.96
C ARG A 35 29.75 -6.77 -7.92
N HIS A 36 30.88 -7.31 -8.42
CA HIS A 36 30.88 -8.43 -9.36
C HIS A 36 30.60 -9.79 -8.71
N GLU A 37 30.86 -9.89 -7.40
CA GLU A 37 30.57 -11.09 -6.63
C GLU A 37 29.18 -11.00 -5.97
N LEU A 38 28.74 -9.78 -5.65
CA LEU A 38 27.49 -9.51 -4.97
C LEU A 38 26.29 -9.79 -5.88
N PHE A 39 26.37 -9.31 -7.14
CA PHE A 39 25.33 -9.51 -8.15
C PHE A 39 25.93 -9.86 -9.48
N ARG A 40 25.40 -10.91 -10.10
CA ARG A 40 25.68 -11.30 -11.48
C ARG A 40 24.47 -10.98 -12.34
N ASP A 41 24.69 -10.61 -13.60
CA ASP A 41 23.57 -10.29 -14.52
C ASP A 41 22.67 -11.51 -14.74
N GLU A 42 23.25 -12.72 -14.71
CA GLU A 42 22.54 -13.99 -14.85
C GLU A 42 21.54 -14.24 -13.71
N ASP A 43 21.78 -13.71 -12.51
CA ASP A 43 20.85 -13.82 -11.36
C ASP A 43 19.49 -13.18 -11.64
N PHE A 44 19.41 -12.31 -12.64
CA PHE A 44 18.21 -11.57 -13.03
C PHE A 44 17.66 -11.99 -14.39
N SER A 45 18.17 -13.10 -14.96
CA SER A 45 17.80 -13.55 -16.32
C SER A 45 16.30 -13.77 -16.51
N MET A 46 15.58 -14.16 -15.44
CA MET A 46 14.14 -14.36 -15.46
C MET A 46 13.33 -13.08 -15.76
N LEU A 47 13.92 -11.91 -15.56
CA LEU A 47 13.25 -10.61 -15.81
C LEU A 47 13.31 -10.19 -17.28
N TYR A 48 14.06 -10.90 -18.13
CA TYR A 48 14.38 -10.46 -19.48
C TYR A 48 14.13 -11.56 -20.53
N CYS A 49 13.66 -11.13 -21.72
CA CYS A 49 13.61 -12.03 -22.87
C CYS A 49 15.02 -12.35 -23.36
N LEU A 50 15.32 -13.66 -23.57
CA LEU A 50 16.67 -14.10 -23.92
C LEU A 50 17.10 -13.71 -25.35
N ASN A 51 16.16 -13.68 -26.30
CA ASN A 51 16.49 -13.64 -27.74
C ASN A 51 15.82 -12.50 -28.53
N ASN A 52 15.21 -11.52 -27.86
CA ASN A 52 14.49 -10.46 -28.57
C ASN A 52 14.58 -9.10 -27.86
N GLY A 53 14.69 -8.02 -28.65
CA GLY A 53 14.71 -6.66 -28.18
C GLY A 53 16.11 -6.07 -28.00
N ARG A 54 16.18 -4.78 -27.64
CA ARG A 54 17.42 -4.05 -27.32
C ARG A 54 18.01 -4.60 -26.00
N GLU A 55 19.34 -4.59 -25.91
CA GLU A 55 20.02 -4.89 -24.65
C GLU A 55 19.60 -3.90 -23.54
N SER A 56 19.31 -4.44 -22.38
CA SER A 56 18.97 -3.64 -21.21
C SER A 56 20.22 -3.04 -20.56
N VAL A 57 20.04 -2.08 -19.69
CA VAL A 57 21.07 -1.75 -18.68
C VAL A 57 21.37 -3.03 -17.90
N PRO A 58 22.64 -3.35 -17.60
CA PRO A 58 22.98 -4.54 -16.80
C PRO A 58 22.25 -4.56 -15.47
N PRO A 59 21.49 -5.62 -15.14
CA PRO A 59 20.70 -5.68 -13.93
C PRO A 59 21.54 -5.69 -12.64
N SER A 60 22.75 -6.22 -12.69
CA SER A 60 23.70 -6.15 -11.57
C SER A 60 24.07 -4.70 -11.22
N LEU A 61 24.13 -3.81 -12.21
CA LEU A 61 24.36 -2.38 -12.01
C LEU A 61 23.14 -1.73 -11.35
N LEU A 62 21.92 -2.05 -11.85
CA LEU A 62 20.67 -1.53 -11.27
C LEU A 62 20.46 -2.02 -9.83
N ALA A 63 20.78 -3.29 -9.54
CA ALA A 63 20.72 -3.85 -8.19
C ALA A 63 21.69 -3.14 -7.23
N THR A 64 22.92 -2.86 -7.69
CA THR A 64 23.89 -2.08 -6.91
C THR A 64 23.41 -0.64 -6.69
N ALA A 65 22.81 -0.02 -7.71
CA ALA A 65 22.23 1.32 -7.60
C ALA A 65 21.07 1.38 -6.59
N LEU A 66 20.22 0.33 -6.50
CA LEU A 66 19.16 0.25 -5.48
C LEU A 66 19.71 0.15 -4.04
N ILE A 67 20.86 -0.53 -3.86
CA ILE A 67 21.54 -0.54 -2.55
C ILE A 67 22.03 0.86 -2.21
N LEU A 68 22.68 1.55 -3.15
CA LEU A 68 23.15 2.93 -2.96
C LEU A 68 21.99 3.89 -2.70
N GLN A 69 20.88 3.73 -3.43
CA GLN A 69 19.67 4.52 -3.24
C GLN A 69 19.13 4.40 -1.82
N THR A 70 19.09 3.17 -1.32
CA THR A 70 18.64 2.89 0.05
C THR A 70 19.61 3.44 1.10
N PHE A 71 20.91 3.28 0.87
CA PHE A 71 21.95 3.77 1.78
C PHE A 71 21.94 5.29 1.90
N ASP A 72 21.88 5.99 0.76
CA ASP A 72 21.87 7.46 0.71
C ASP A 72 20.47 8.07 0.92
N ARG A 73 19.41 7.25 0.98
CA ARG A 73 18.00 7.65 1.17
C ARG A 73 17.52 8.66 0.14
N VAL A 74 17.79 8.41 -1.13
CA VAL A 74 17.47 9.33 -2.24
C VAL A 74 16.33 8.82 -3.11
N ALA A 75 15.62 9.76 -3.76
CA ALA A 75 14.56 9.45 -4.71
C ALA A 75 15.12 8.92 -6.06
N ASP A 76 14.27 8.32 -6.90
CA ASP A 76 14.69 7.72 -8.18
C ASP A 76 15.39 8.71 -9.13
N GLN A 77 14.91 9.95 -9.19
CA GLN A 77 15.54 10.98 -10.02
C GLN A 77 16.94 11.30 -9.48
N GLU A 78 17.06 11.54 -8.20
CA GLU A 78 18.34 11.84 -7.57
C GLU A 78 19.32 10.65 -7.66
N ALA A 79 18.83 9.41 -7.60
CA ALA A 79 19.67 8.23 -7.81
C ALA A 79 20.25 8.18 -9.23
N ALA A 80 19.45 8.54 -10.26
CA ALA A 80 19.92 8.64 -11.64
C ALA A 80 20.95 9.78 -11.79
N ASP A 81 20.68 10.94 -11.22
CA ASP A 81 21.57 12.09 -11.25
C ASP A 81 22.90 11.79 -10.50
N ARG A 82 22.85 11.14 -9.35
CA ARG A 82 24.04 10.71 -8.61
C ARG A 82 24.86 9.67 -9.38
N ALA A 83 24.21 8.72 -10.03
CA ALA A 83 24.92 7.75 -10.85
C ALA A 83 25.70 8.43 -12.00
N GLN A 84 25.20 9.53 -12.52
CA GLN A 84 25.83 10.30 -13.60
C GLN A 84 26.88 11.29 -13.07
N PHE A 85 26.63 11.98 -11.95
CA PHE A 85 27.42 13.15 -11.53
C PHE A 85 28.15 13.00 -10.19
N ASP A 86 27.76 12.05 -9.32
CA ASP A 86 28.42 11.84 -8.02
C ASP A 86 29.58 10.85 -8.15
N GLN A 87 30.78 11.32 -7.91
CA GLN A 87 32.00 10.52 -8.01
C GLN A 87 32.00 9.28 -7.09
N ARG A 88 31.31 9.34 -5.95
CA ARG A 88 31.18 8.19 -5.02
C ARG A 88 30.35 7.08 -5.67
N TRP A 89 29.23 7.44 -6.29
CA TRP A 89 28.39 6.52 -7.02
C TRP A 89 29.07 5.96 -8.25
N GLN A 90 29.80 6.80 -9.00
CA GLN A 90 30.58 6.35 -10.16
C GLN A 90 31.65 5.34 -9.76
N VAL A 91 32.37 5.56 -8.63
CA VAL A 91 33.31 4.58 -8.08
C VAL A 91 32.60 3.29 -7.72
N ALA A 92 31.52 3.33 -6.93
CA ALA A 92 30.79 2.14 -6.49
C ALA A 92 30.19 1.34 -7.66
N LEU A 93 29.70 2.02 -8.69
CA LEU A 93 29.11 1.42 -9.88
C LEU A 93 30.13 1.05 -10.96
N GLY A 94 31.40 1.51 -10.85
CA GLY A 94 32.44 1.27 -11.85
C GLY A 94 32.18 1.96 -13.19
N LEU A 95 31.70 3.19 -13.15
CA LEU A 95 31.33 3.99 -14.32
C LEU A 95 32.48 4.90 -14.78
N SER A 96 32.43 5.34 -16.02
CA SER A 96 33.28 6.42 -16.53
C SER A 96 32.57 7.76 -16.41
N ASP A 97 33.34 8.85 -16.50
CA ASP A 97 32.84 10.25 -16.40
C ASP A 97 31.81 10.59 -17.49
N GLU A 98 31.81 9.86 -18.62
CA GLU A 98 30.98 10.15 -19.81
C GLU A 98 29.73 9.28 -19.87
N GLU A 99 29.56 8.33 -18.96
CA GLU A 99 28.44 7.38 -19.01
C GLU A 99 27.17 7.93 -18.36
N VAL A 100 26.04 7.83 -19.11
CA VAL A 100 24.69 7.94 -18.56
C VAL A 100 24.20 6.52 -18.31
N PRO A 101 24.38 5.98 -17.09
CA PRO A 101 24.19 4.54 -16.85
C PRO A 101 22.73 4.10 -16.93
N PHE A 102 21.82 4.94 -16.45
CA PHE A 102 20.37 4.71 -16.48
C PHE A 102 19.62 6.01 -16.20
N VAL A 103 18.33 6.00 -16.49
CA VAL A 103 17.40 7.08 -16.16
C VAL A 103 16.39 6.59 -15.09
N LYS A 104 15.70 7.53 -14.44
CA LYS A 104 14.69 7.26 -13.41
C LYS A 104 13.71 6.13 -13.80
N SER A 105 13.17 6.18 -15.02
CA SER A 105 12.21 5.18 -15.49
C SER A 105 12.79 3.77 -15.56
N THR A 106 14.08 3.62 -15.89
CA THR A 106 14.77 2.32 -15.93
C THR A 106 14.82 1.69 -14.54
N LEU A 107 15.14 2.48 -13.51
CA LEU A 107 15.20 2.00 -12.13
C LEU A 107 13.81 1.59 -11.62
N CYS A 108 12.79 2.39 -11.93
CA CYS A 108 11.40 2.10 -11.61
C CYS A 108 10.91 0.81 -12.29
N LEU A 109 11.18 0.65 -13.60
CA LEU A 109 10.82 -0.55 -14.35
C LEU A 109 11.52 -1.81 -13.79
N PHE A 110 12.79 -1.71 -13.42
CA PHE A 110 13.52 -2.83 -12.84
C PHE A 110 12.87 -3.32 -11.53
N ARG A 111 12.50 -2.41 -10.62
CA ARG A 111 11.77 -2.78 -9.40
C ARG A 111 10.40 -3.41 -9.71
N ASN A 112 9.66 -2.85 -10.67
CA ASN A 112 8.36 -3.40 -11.05
C ASN A 112 8.50 -4.82 -11.64
N GLN A 113 9.53 -5.08 -12.43
CA GLN A 113 9.81 -6.43 -12.94
C GLN A 113 10.12 -7.41 -11.80
N LEU A 114 10.92 -7.01 -10.81
CA LEU A 114 11.18 -7.84 -9.62
C LEU A 114 9.88 -8.21 -8.88
N ILE A 115 8.96 -7.26 -8.73
CA ILE A 115 7.67 -7.49 -8.08
C ILE A 115 6.79 -8.43 -8.92
N LEU A 116 6.66 -8.17 -10.22
CA LEU A 116 5.84 -8.97 -11.15
C LEU A 116 6.30 -10.42 -11.22
N HIS A 117 7.61 -10.66 -11.18
CA HIS A 117 8.20 -12.00 -11.17
C HIS A 117 8.28 -12.62 -9.76
N LYS A 118 7.69 -11.99 -8.74
CA LYS A 118 7.72 -12.42 -7.32
C LYS A 118 9.12 -12.49 -6.70
N GLU A 119 10.07 -11.75 -7.28
CA GLU A 119 11.48 -11.70 -6.88
C GLU A 119 11.84 -10.42 -6.09
N ALA A 120 10.85 -9.76 -5.47
CA ALA A 120 11.04 -8.51 -4.73
C ALA A 120 12.13 -8.60 -3.64
N LYS A 121 12.41 -9.79 -3.11
CA LYS A 121 13.44 -10.02 -2.08
C LYS A 121 14.79 -10.50 -2.63
N LEU A 122 14.95 -10.64 -3.94
CA LEU A 122 16.13 -11.22 -4.55
C LEU A 122 17.42 -10.45 -4.17
N ILE A 123 17.40 -9.13 -4.29
CA ILE A 123 18.55 -8.27 -3.96
C ILE A 123 18.93 -8.43 -2.48
N PHE A 124 17.97 -8.44 -1.59
CA PHE A 124 18.20 -8.63 -0.15
C PHE A 124 18.79 -10.03 0.14
N HIS A 125 18.22 -11.08 -0.42
CA HIS A 125 18.69 -12.44 -0.20
C HIS A 125 20.13 -12.63 -0.72
N LYS A 126 20.42 -12.13 -1.91
CA LYS A 126 21.79 -12.18 -2.49
C LYS A 126 22.79 -11.39 -1.65
N GLY A 127 22.39 -10.20 -1.17
CA GLY A 127 23.23 -9.40 -0.28
C GLY A 127 23.55 -10.13 1.02
N ILE A 128 22.54 -10.69 1.69
CA ILE A 128 22.76 -11.45 2.94
C ILE A 128 23.57 -12.73 2.70
N GLU A 129 23.31 -13.46 1.62
CA GLU A 129 24.09 -14.65 1.25
C GLU A 129 25.55 -14.30 1.06
N TYR A 130 25.84 -13.22 0.32
CA TYR A 130 27.19 -12.73 0.11
C TYR A 130 27.88 -12.38 1.43
N LEU A 131 27.24 -11.56 2.28
CA LEU A 131 27.80 -11.15 3.57
C LEU A 131 28.05 -12.34 4.50
N ARG A 132 27.23 -13.40 4.45
CA ARG A 132 27.43 -14.64 5.18
C ARG A 132 28.63 -15.42 4.65
N LYS A 133 28.77 -15.52 3.32
CA LYS A 133 29.89 -16.22 2.66
C LYS A 133 31.22 -15.56 2.97
N GLN A 134 31.25 -14.23 3.02
CA GLN A 134 32.45 -13.45 3.38
C GLN A 134 32.72 -13.36 4.89
N GLY A 135 31.84 -13.94 5.73
CA GLY A 135 32.01 -13.95 7.19
C GLY A 135 31.65 -12.63 7.90
N PHE A 136 31.12 -11.63 7.19
CA PHE A 136 30.67 -10.38 7.79
C PHE A 136 29.45 -10.57 8.70
N VAL A 137 28.60 -11.55 8.40
CA VAL A 137 27.42 -11.88 9.20
C VAL A 137 27.63 -13.24 9.86
N LYS A 138 27.81 -13.26 11.18
CA LYS A 138 27.90 -14.49 11.96
C LYS A 138 26.52 -15.18 12.03
N ARG A 139 26.50 -16.48 11.84
CA ARG A 139 25.32 -17.35 11.60
C ARG A 139 24.18 -17.25 12.64
N TYR A 140 24.39 -16.65 13.82
CA TYR A 140 23.49 -16.82 14.95
C TYR A 140 23.00 -15.56 15.67
N LYS A 141 23.39 -14.35 15.27
CA LYS A 141 22.90 -13.12 15.94
C LYS A 141 22.81 -11.95 14.96
N ILE A 142 21.70 -11.89 14.21
CA ILE A 142 21.30 -10.66 13.53
C ILE A 142 20.47 -9.85 14.56
N ARG A 143 20.94 -8.64 14.90
CA ARG A 143 20.11 -7.69 15.62
C ARG A 143 19.26 -6.93 14.59
N LEU A 144 17.96 -7.14 14.64
CA LEU A 144 17.00 -6.39 13.84
C LEU A 144 16.42 -5.29 14.72
N ALA A 145 16.52 -4.06 14.27
CA ALA A 145 15.72 -2.98 14.82
C ALA A 145 14.43 -2.91 13.98
N LEU A 146 13.29 -3.06 14.64
CA LEU A 146 11.98 -2.90 14.04
C LEU A 146 11.43 -1.55 14.52
N ASP A 147 11.13 -0.67 13.59
CA ASP A 147 10.40 0.56 13.87
C ASP A 147 9.10 0.58 13.08
N THR A 148 8.08 1.25 13.62
CA THR A 148 6.80 1.42 12.97
C THR A 148 6.59 2.86 12.60
N THR A 149 6.34 3.10 11.31
CA THR A 149 6.00 4.44 10.82
C THR A 149 4.49 4.49 10.51
N PRO A 150 3.78 5.53 10.99
CA PRO A 150 2.39 5.75 10.61
C PRO A 150 2.29 6.14 9.14
N ILE A 151 1.37 5.51 8.42
CA ILE A 151 0.95 5.91 7.08
C ILE A 151 -0.48 6.42 7.21
N PHE A 152 -0.70 7.67 6.83
CA PHE A 152 -2.03 8.27 6.87
C PHE A 152 -2.93 7.63 5.81
N GLY A 153 -4.14 7.24 6.20
CA GLY A 153 -5.16 6.76 5.29
C GLY A 153 -5.72 7.88 4.43
N LYS A 154 -6.25 7.54 3.27
CA LYS A 154 -6.94 8.48 2.37
C LYS A 154 -8.39 8.69 2.77
N GLY A 155 -8.97 7.77 3.54
CA GLY A 155 -10.36 7.85 3.99
C GLY A 155 -10.55 8.97 5.02
N ALA A 156 -11.65 9.71 4.91
CA ALA A 156 -12.08 10.58 5.98
C ALA A 156 -12.56 9.74 7.16
N VAL A 157 -12.21 10.16 8.38
CA VAL A 157 -12.81 9.59 9.59
C VAL A 157 -14.25 10.09 9.68
N GLU A 158 -15.17 9.17 9.71
CA GLU A 158 -16.60 9.48 9.73
C GLU A 158 -17.20 9.22 11.11
N ASP A 159 -18.19 10.03 11.48
CA ASP A 159 -19.00 9.73 12.67
C ASP A 159 -19.96 8.56 12.38
N THR A 160 -20.50 7.96 13.45
CA THR A 160 -21.37 6.77 13.35
C THR A 160 -22.56 6.98 12.39
N PHE A 161 -23.19 8.17 12.36
CA PHE A 161 -24.33 8.43 11.47
C PHE A 161 -23.90 8.39 10.00
N ASN A 162 -22.83 9.11 9.66
CA ASN A 162 -22.33 9.14 8.29
C ASN A 162 -21.82 7.77 7.86
N MET A 163 -21.11 7.06 8.75
CA MET A 163 -20.57 5.74 8.50
C MET A 163 -21.67 4.70 8.19
N LEU A 164 -22.74 4.68 9.00
CA LEU A 164 -23.89 3.78 8.75
C LEU A 164 -24.65 4.16 7.48
N ALA A 165 -24.83 5.45 7.24
CA ALA A 165 -25.48 5.92 6.01
C ALA A 165 -24.67 5.57 4.76
N GLU A 166 -23.35 5.69 4.82
CA GLU A 166 -22.48 5.36 3.70
C GLU A 166 -22.40 3.84 3.48
N GLY A 167 -22.33 3.05 4.55
CA GLY A 167 -22.44 1.58 4.45
C GLY A 167 -23.77 1.14 3.83
N LEU A 168 -24.89 1.80 4.18
CA LEU A 168 -26.18 1.57 3.56
C LEU A 168 -26.17 1.95 2.06
N ARG A 169 -25.57 3.07 1.69
CA ARG A 169 -25.40 3.49 0.29
C ARG A 169 -24.64 2.46 -0.52
N GLN A 170 -23.58 1.87 0.01
CA GLN A 170 -22.84 0.84 -0.71
C GLN A 170 -23.72 -0.37 -1.04
N VAL A 171 -24.50 -0.87 -0.08
CA VAL A 171 -25.45 -1.96 -0.34
C VAL A 171 -26.46 -1.54 -1.40
N LEU A 172 -27.01 -0.32 -1.29
CA LEU A 172 -27.97 0.23 -2.25
C LEU A 172 -27.41 0.30 -3.67
N HIS A 173 -26.17 0.80 -3.82
CA HIS A 173 -25.48 0.87 -5.13
C HIS A 173 -25.28 -0.52 -5.75
N VAL A 174 -24.89 -1.52 -4.95
CA VAL A 174 -24.75 -2.89 -5.42
C VAL A 174 -26.10 -3.43 -5.91
N LEU A 175 -27.17 -3.27 -5.13
CA LEU A 175 -28.50 -3.75 -5.49
C LEU A 175 -29.06 -3.04 -6.72
N ALA A 176 -28.89 -1.73 -6.82
CA ALA A 176 -29.30 -0.95 -7.99
C ALA A 176 -28.57 -1.39 -9.26
N GLY A 177 -27.24 -1.58 -9.17
CA GLY A 177 -26.43 -2.09 -10.30
C GLY A 177 -26.89 -3.48 -10.78
N LEU A 178 -27.24 -4.38 -9.86
CA LEU A 178 -27.77 -5.70 -10.18
C LEU A 178 -29.17 -5.64 -10.79
N ALA A 179 -29.98 -4.65 -10.38
CA ALA A 179 -31.29 -4.39 -10.96
C ALA A 179 -31.23 -3.61 -12.30
N LEU A 180 -30.03 -3.23 -12.75
CA LEU A 180 -29.83 -2.37 -13.93
C LEU A 180 -30.57 -1.04 -13.83
N GLN A 181 -30.60 -0.45 -12.63
CA GLN A 181 -31.25 0.81 -12.33
C GLN A 181 -30.23 1.84 -11.83
N GLU A 182 -30.53 3.13 -12.03
CA GLU A 182 -29.76 4.18 -11.40
C GLU A 182 -29.98 4.16 -9.87
N PRO A 183 -28.91 4.40 -9.06
CA PRO A 183 -29.01 4.31 -7.60
C PRO A 183 -30.10 5.19 -7.01
N GLU A 184 -30.31 6.40 -7.56
CA GLU A 184 -31.35 7.34 -7.12
C GLU A 184 -32.75 6.84 -7.42
N GLU A 185 -32.95 6.14 -8.53
CA GLU A 185 -34.22 5.57 -8.90
C GLU A 185 -34.54 4.38 -8.00
N PHE A 186 -33.61 3.47 -7.84
CA PHE A 186 -33.72 2.33 -6.93
C PHE A 186 -34.01 2.79 -5.50
N ALA A 187 -33.28 3.83 -5.01
CA ALA A 187 -33.52 4.39 -3.69
C ALA A 187 -34.94 4.94 -3.52
N ARG A 188 -35.50 5.61 -4.54
CA ARG A 188 -36.87 6.12 -4.51
C ARG A 188 -37.91 4.99 -4.51
N LEU A 189 -37.72 3.98 -5.31
CA LEU A 189 -38.63 2.84 -5.41
C LEU A 189 -38.72 2.01 -4.11
N HIS A 190 -37.61 1.94 -3.35
CA HIS A 190 -37.54 1.19 -2.12
C HIS A 190 -37.60 2.04 -0.84
N ASP A 191 -37.99 3.32 -0.99
CA ASP A 191 -38.16 4.27 0.13
C ASP A 191 -36.84 4.56 0.89
N PHE A 192 -35.73 4.64 0.13
CA PHE A 192 -34.40 5.06 0.59
C PHE A 192 -33.95 6.40 0.00
N GLY A 193 -34.84 7.20 -0.53
CA GLY A 193 -34.53 8.44 -1.26
C GLY A 193 -33.67 9.45 -0.48
N ARG A 194 -33.73 9.42 0.86
CA ARG A 194 -32.87 10.26 1.73
C ARG A 194 -31.38 9.93 1.62
N TYR A 195 -31.05 8.70 1.27
CA TYR A 195 -29.65 8.24 1.11
C TYR A 195 -29.08 8.58 -0.27
N ALA A 196 -29.89 8.96 -1.22
CA ALA A 196 -29.45 9.47 -2.52
C ALA A 196 -28.96 10.93 -2.47
N GLN A 197 -29.15 11.64 -1.35
CA GLN A 197 -28.70 13.03 -1.19
C GLN A 197 -27.19 13.09 -0.93
N PRO A 198 -26.48 14.16 -1.38
CA PRO A 198 -25.02 14.28 -1.19
C PRO A 198 -24.59 14.25 0.27
N SER A 199 -25.41 14.76 1.18
CA SER A 199 -25.16 14.76 2.63
C SER A 199 -26.27 14.06 3.37
N PHE A 200 -25.97 13.00 4.11
CA PHE A 200 -26.95 12.32 4.96
C PHE A 200 -27.53 13.27 6.02
N LYS A 201 -26.64 13.99 6.73
CA LYS A 201 -27.10 14.93 7.77
C LYS A 201 -27.90 16.09 7.19
N GLY A 202 -27.57 16.55 5.98
CA GLY A 202 -28.30 17.61 5.28
C GLY A 202 -29.68 17.17 4.78
N ALA A 203 -29.94 15.86 4.65
CA ALA A 203 -31.25 15.33 4.28
C ALA A 203 -32.28 15.39 5.42
N TRP A 204 -31.85 15.73 6.65
CA TRP A 204 -32.70 15.82 7.83
C TRP A 204 -32.83 17.27 8.30
N SER A 205 -34.05 17.74 8.39
CA SER A 205 -34.36 19.09 8.95
C SER A 205 -34.55 19.02 10.46
N ILE A 206 -33.46 18.76 11.19
CA ILE A 206 -33.45 18.62 12.65
C ILE A 206 -32.37 19.49 13.27
N ASN A 207 -32.51 19.76 14.58
CA ASN A 207 -31.42 20.31 15.38
C ASN A 207 -30.51 19.16 15.86
N TRP A 208 -29.29 19.05 15.28
CA TRP A 208 -28.34 18.03 15.63
C TRP A 208 -27.78 18.12 17.06
N ASP A 209 -27.96 19.23 17.75
CA ASP A 209 -27.62 19.40 19.17
C ASP A 209 -28.73 18.85 20.09
N ASN A 210 -29.93 18.62 19.55
CA ASN A 210 -31.05 18.06 20.29
C ASN A 210 -30.96 16.53 20.33
N GLU A 211 -30.72 15.97 21.53
CA GLU A 211 -30.58 14.54 21.74
C GLU A 211 -31.78 13.70 21.30
N LYS A 212 -33.00 14.19 21.55
CA LYS A 212 -34.23 13.48 21.17
C LYS A 212 -34.41 13.38 19.65
N GLU A 213 -34.07 14.46 18.95
CA GLU A 213 -34.13 14.47 17.48
C GLU A 213 -33.08 13.57 16.89
N ARG A 214 -31.84 13.62 17.40
CA ARG A 214 -30.77 12.70 17.00
C ARG A 214 -31.14 11.23 17.23
N GLN A 215 -31.80 10.95 18.37
CA GLN A 215 -32.25 9.60 18.70
C GLN A 215 -33.26 9.08 17.65
N THR A 216 -34.21 9.93 17.27
CA THR A 216 -35.18 9.57 16.22
C THR A 216 -34.54 9.27 14.90
N VAL A 217 -33.51 10.04 14.50
CA VAL A 217 -32.72 9.76 13.29
C VAL A 217 -31.93 8.48 13.41
N LEU A 218 -31.32 8.21 14.55
CA LEU A 218 -30.57 6.97 14.80
C LEU A 218 -31.48 5.74 14.69
N ASP A 219 -32.64 5.78 15.33
CA ASP A 219 -33.61 4.67 15.29
C ASP A 219 -34.09 4.42 13.85
N SER A 220 -34.38 5.49 13.09
CA SER A 220 -34.76 5.40 11.68
C SER A 220 -33.61 4.82 10.81
N LEU A 221 -32.38 5.31 10.98
CA LEU A 221 -31.22 4.85 10.25
C LEU A 221 -30.93 3.36 10.50
N VAL A 222 -30.98 2.92 11.75
CA VAL A 222 -30.77 1.50 12.12
C VAL A 222 -31.90 0.61 11.57
N ALA A 223 -33.13 1.10 11.57
CA ALA A 223 -34.25 0.38 10.93
C ALA A 223 -34.04 0.25 9.40
N ASP A 224 -33.59 1.32 8.74
CA ASP A 224 -33.31 1.32 7.31
C ASP A 224 -32.13 0.41 6.95
N CYS A 225 -31.08 0.38 7.77
CA CYS A 225 -29.99 -0.61 7.63
C CYS A 225 -30.52 -2.05 7.70
N GLY A 226 -31.43 -2.32 8.63
CA GLY A 226 -32.10 -3.65 8.72
C GLY A 226 -32.93 -3.97 7.48
N ARG A 227 -33.66 -3.00 6.94
CA ARG A 227 -34.49 -3.17 5.72
C ARG A 227 -33.63 -3.48 4.51
N ILE A 228 -32.56 -2.69 4.27
CA ILE A 228 -31.69 -2.90 3.09
C ILE A 228 -30.97 -4.24 3.17
N LEU A 229 -30.49 -4.64 4.37
CA LEU A 229 -29.89 -5.97 4.57
C LEU A 229 -30.90 -7.12 4.33
N SER A 230 -32.17 -6.91 4.64
CA SER A 230 -33.22 -7.89 4.32
C SER A 230 -33.45 -8.02 2.81
N ILE A 231 -33.46 -6.88 2.09
CA ILE A 231 -33.54 -6.86 0.62
C ILE A 231 -32.33 -7.57 0.03
N ALA A 232 -31.11 -7.23 0.48
CA ALA A 232 -29.87 -7.87 0.02
C ALA A 232 -29.89 -9.39 0.22
N ARG A 233 -30.36 -9.85 1.39
CA ARG A 233 -30.51 -11.29 1.68
C ARG A 233 -31.54 -11.98 0.77
N SER A 234 -32.59 -11.28 0.41
CA SER A 234 -33.60 -11.78 -0.54
C SER A 234 -33.00 -11.91 -1.95
N THR A 235 -32.36 -10.82 -2.42
CA THR A 235 -31.72 -10.77 -3.74
C THR A 235 -30.59 -11.78 -3.89
N LEU A 236 -29.84 -12.04 -2.81
CA LEU A 236 -28.75 -13.04 -2.81
C LEU A 236 -29.21 -14.45 -3.21
N LYS A 237 -30.47 -14.80 -2.94
CA LYS A 237 -31.02 -16.11 -3.29
C LYS A 237 -31.19 -16.32 -4.79
N ASP A 238 -31.22 -15.24 -5.56
CA ASP A 238 -31.42 -15.27 -7.01
C ASP A 238 -30.09 -15.53 -7.77
N TYR A 239 -28.97 -15.58 -7.04
CA TYR A 239 -27.62 -15.73 -7.61
C TYR A 239 -26.93 -17.00 -7.08
N PRO A 240 -26.12 -17.70 -7.92
CA PRO A 240 -25.25 -18.78 -7.44
C PRO A 240 -24.27 -18.31 -6.37
N ALA A 241 -24.00 -19.13 -5.36
CA ALA A 241 -23.19 -18.76 -4.20
C ALA A 241 -21.76 -18.28 -4.54
N GLU A 242 -21.16 -18.78 -5.62
CA GLU A 242 -19.79 -18.41 -6.06
C GLU A 242 -19.80 -17.37 -7.19
N SER A 243 -20.96 -16.78 -7.50
CA SER A 243 -21.03 -15.75 -8.53
C SER A 243 -20.42 -14.43 -8.08
N GLN A 244 -19.93 -13.63 -9.02
CA GLN A 244 -19.43 -12.29 -8.74
C GLN A 244 -20.51 -11.40 -8.10
N GLN A 245 -21.75 -11.54 -8.55
CA GLN A 245 -22.91 -10.82 -8.03
C GLN A 245 -23.18 -11.17 -6.56
N ALA A 246 -23.17 -12.47 -6.23
CA ALA A 246 -23.33 -12.92 -4.84
C ALA A 246 -22.22 -12.36 -3.93
N ASN A 247 -20.96 -12.39 -4.39
CA ASN A 247 -19.83 -11.85 -3.64
C ASN A 247 -19.97 -10.35 -3.39
N GLN A 248 -20.39 -9.56 -4.40
CA GLN A 248 -20.62 -8.12 -4.22
C GLN A 248 -21.71 -7.83 -3.16
N ILE A 249 -22.82 -8.56 -3.17
CA ILE A 249 -23.88 -8.43 -2.16
C ILE A 249 -23.34 -8.78 -0.78
N LEU A 250 -22.59 -9.88 -0.66
CA LEU A 250 -22.04 -10.34 0.61
C LEU A 250 -21.05 -9.32 1.18
N GLU A 251 -20.08 -8.86 0.41
CA GLU A 251 -19.07 -7.89 0.84
C GLU A 251 -19.71 -6.59 1.38
N ALA A 252 -20.64 -6.01 0.62
CA ALA A 252 -21.33 -4.78 1.04
C ALA A 252 -22.20 -5.02 2.29
N SER A 253 -22.89 -6.15 2.36
CA SER A 253 -23.75 -6.50 3.50
C SER A 253 -22.94 -6.83 4.77
N GLU A 254 -21.80 -7.49 4.63
CA GLU A 254 -20.89 -7.76 5.75
C GLU A 254 -20.30 -6.47 6.31
N LEU A 255 -19.89 -5.55 5.44
CA LEU A 255 -19.38 -4.25 5.88
C LEU A 255 -20.43 -3.50 6.70
N LEU A 256 -21.65 -3.33 6.18
CA LEU A 256 -22.73 -2.67 6.91
C LEU A 256 -23.08 -3.37 8.23
N SER A 257 -23.08 -4.70 8.23
CA SER A 257 -23.34 -5.49 9.44
C SER A 257 -22.24 -5.29 10.49
N LYS A 258 -20.96 -5.20 10.08
CA LYS A 258 -19.84 -4.88 10.99
C LYS A 258 -19.97 -3.47 11.57
N LEU A 259 -20.34 -2.48 10.75
CA LEU A 259 -20.56 -1.11 11.21
C LEU A 259 -21.68 -1.03 12.26
N LEU A 260 -22.78 -1.73 12.03
CA LEU A 260 -23.86 -1.83 13.00
C LEU A 260 -23.39 -2.49 14.32
N ALA A 261 -22.70 -3.61 14.22
CA ALA A 261 -22.25 -4.36 15.38
C ALA A 261 -21.20 -3.62 16.23
N GLN A 262 -20.35 -2.80 15.59
CA GLN A 262 -19.30 -2.06 16.30
C GLN A 262 -19.80 -0.80 17.00
N ASP A 263 -20.80 -0.12 16.44
CA ASP A 263 -21.17 1.23 16.86
C ASP A 263 -22.58 1.32 17.48
N VAL A 264 -23.43 0.28 17.31
CA VAL A 264 -24.82 0.33 17.75
C VAL A 264 -25.19 -0.90 18.58
N ARG A 265 -25.85 -0.65 19.72
CA ARG A 265 -26.53 -1.68 20.48
C ARG A 265 -28.02 -1.40 20.53
N ARG A 266 -28.83 -2.43 20.72
CA ARG A 266 -30.26 -2.26 21.03
C ARG A 266 -30.46 -2.37 22.54
N THR A 267 -31.19 -1.42 23.08
CA THR A 267 -31.64 -1.46 24.48
C THR A 267 -32.77 -2.47 24.67
N ASP A 268 -33.07 -2.85 25.92
CA ASP A 268 -34.21 -3.75 26.26
C ASP A 268 -35.55 -3.17 25.79
N SER A 269 -35.64 -1.83 25.62
CA SER A 269 -36.80 -1.14 25.07
C SER A 269 -36.85 -1.15 23.52
N GLY A 270 -35.86 -1.76 22.85
CA GLY A 270 -35.78 -1.86 21.38
C GLY A 270 -35.21 -0.63 20.68
N LYS A 271 -34.82 0.43 21.41
CA LYS A 271 -34.19 1.65 20.85
C LYS A 271 -32.74 1.36 20.47
N ALA A 272 -32.28 2.03 19.41
CA ALA A 272 -30.87 2.02 19.05
C ALA A 272 -30.07 2.95 19.98
N GLU A 273 -28.91 2.55 20.41
CA GLU A 273 -27.98 3.37 21.19
C GLU A 273 -26.58 3.25 20.64
N ILE A 274 -25.87 4.36 20.52
CA ILE A 274 -24.45 4.35 20.12
C ILE A 274 -23.64 3.81 21.27
N ILE A 275 -22.77 2.83 20.98
CA ILE A 275 -21.89 2.20 21.97
C ILE A 275 -20.82 3.21 22.38
N ASP A 276 -20.70 3.48 23.68
CA ASP A 276 -19.62 4.29 24.23
C ASP A 276 -18.30 3.55 24.15
N GLY A 277 -17.26 4.28 23.70
CA GLY A 277 -15.90 3.75 23.58
C GLY A 277 -15.52 3.39 22.14
N VAL A 278 -14.32 2.85 21.99
CA VAL A 278 -13.78 2.44 20.69
C VAL A 278 -13.63 0.93 20.69
N ALA A 279 -14.37 0.27 19.82
CA ALA A 279 -14.20 -1.17 19.61
C ALA A 279 -12.74 -1.45 19.17
N LYS A 280 -12.18 -2.57 19.64
CA LYS A 280 -10.91 -3.07 19.13
C LYS A 280 -11.10 -3.36 17.64
N ASP A 281 -10.23 -2.89 16.79
CA ASP A 281 -10.32 -3.04 15.32
C ASP A 281 -11.50 -2.30 14.65
N ARG A 282 -11.97 -1.21 15.28
CA ARG A 282 -13.05 -0.38 14.72
C ARG A 282 -12.71 0.10 13.30
N ILE A 283 -13.64 -0.11 12.38
CA ILE A 283 -13.61 0.52 11.05
C ILE A 283 -13.89 2.01 11.23
N VAL A 284 -13.07 2.87 10.65
CA VAL A 284 -13.14 4.33 10.81
C VAL A 284 -13.52 5.05 9.53
N SER A 285 -13.49 4.33 8.40
CA SER A 285 -13.91 4.82 7.10
C SER A 285 -14.53 3.67 6.29
N VAL A 286 -15.65 3.94 5.65
CA VAL A 286 -16.32 2.97 4.75
C VAL A 286 -15.55 2.83 3.43
N HIS A 287 -14.90 3.92 2.97
CA HIS A 287 -14.11 3.93 1.74
C HIS A 287 -12.72 3.29 1.89
N ASP A 288 -12.28 3.11 3.13
CA ASP A 288 -11.03 2.45 3.47
C ASP A 288 -11.22 1.58 4.73
N PRO A 289 -11.87 0.41 4.60
CA PRO A 289 -12.23 -0.44 5.73
C PRO A 289 -11.04 -1.03 6.49
N GLU A 290 -9.84 -1.00 5.90
CA GLU A 290 -8.61 -1.47 6.54
C GLU A 290 -7.94 -0.37 7.38
N MET A 291 -8.31 0.89 7.19
CA MET A 291 -7.80 2.00 7.98
C MET A 291 -8.21 1.88 9.45
N ARG A 292 -7.30 2.22 10.36
CA ARG A 292 -7.54 2.14 11.82
C ARG A 292 -7.07 3.40 12.53
N HIS A 293 -7.69 3.66 13.69
CA HIS A 293 -7.11 4.58 14.67
C HIS A 293 -5.82 4.00 15.24
N GLY A 294 -4.76 4.78 15.21
CA GLY A 294 -3.47 4.39 15.73
C GLY A 294 -2.88 5.44 16.67
N HIS A 295 -1.91 5.01 17.48
CA HIS A 295 -1.10 5.89 18.31
C HIS A 295 0.37 5.62 18.03
N LYS A 296 1.17 6.70 17.83
CA LYS A 296 2.62 6.60 17.83
C LYS A 296 3.16 6.67 19.26
N ASN A 297 2.55 7.52 20.07
CA ASN A 297 2.80 7.66 21.51
C ASN A 297 1.51 8.14 22.19
N ALA A 298 1.53 8.42 23.49
CA ALA A 298 0.35 8.83 24.27
C ALA A 298 -0.33 10.11 23.72
N THR A 299 0.39 10.98 23.03
CA THR A 299 -0.09 12.28 22.52
C THR A 299 -0.30 12.33 21.01
N GLN A 300 0.37 11.46 20.24
CA GLN A 300 0.27 11.46 18.78
C GLN A 300 -0.65 10.35 18.29
N ARG A 301 -1.85 10.75 17.88
CA ARG A 301 -2.84 9.90 17.21
C ARG A 301 -2.71 10.05 15.71
N PHE A 302 -3.07 9.02 14.97
CA PHE A 302 -3.18 9.06 13.52
C PHE A 302 -4.26 8.09 13.05
N ASP A 303 -4.79 8.33 11.87
CA ASP A 303 -5.76 7.47 11.22
C ASP A 303 -5.13 6.93 9.94
N GLY A 304 -5.03 5.60 9.83
CA GLY A 304 -4.33 4.96 8.74
C GLY A 304 -3.75 3.61 9.10
N TYR A 305 -2.50 3.40 8.70
CA TYR A 305 -1.80 2.13 8.78
C TYR A 305 -0.49 2.25 9.57
N LYS A 306 0.00 1.13 10.06
CA LYS A 306 1.36 1.01 10.58
C LYS A 306 2.22 0.20 9.62
N ALA A 307 3.20 0.86 9.00
CA ALA A 307 4.24 0.14 8.28
C ALA A 307 5.35 -0.27 9.26
N SER A 308 5.68 -1.54 9.30
CA SER A 308 6.85 -2.04 10.02
C SER A 308 8.06 -1.97 9.10
N LEU A 309 9.06 -1.21 9.51
CA LEU A 309 10.34 -1.10 8.82
C LEU A 309 11.39 -1.87 9.63
N SER A 310 12.08 -2.80 8.98
CA SER A 310 13.26 -3.47 9.55
C SER A 310 14.52 -2.81 9.03
N VAL A 311 15.40 -2.40 9.93
CA VAL A 311 16.73 -1.85 9.61
C VAL A 311 17.81 -2.78 10.12
#